data_020dfa0771e9c0762c178ed20466febc
#
_entry.id   020dfa0771e9c0762c178ed20466febc
#
_cell.length_a   1.000
_cell.length_b   1.000
_cell.length_c   1.000
_cell.angle_alpha   90.00
_cell.angle_beta   90.00
_cell.angle_gamma   90.00
#
_symmetry.space_group_name_H-M   'P 1'
#
loop_
_entity.id
_entity.type
_entity.pdbx_description
1 polymer ?
#
loop_
_entity_poly.entity_id
_entity_poly.type
_entity_poly.pdbx_seq_one_letter_code
_entity_poly.pdbx_strand_id
1 'polypeptide(L)'
;DCVVASDHPLAKMEGPLSDDVLRNWPSLVREDTSRSLPKRTTWLLDNQKRVVVPDWESSATCLSAGLCVGMVPSHFARPWIDRGEWTALALENPFPDAACCLTWQQNDASPALNWMLDYLGDSDTLNREWLRAPERPAPARCLNDDNRQTGHPLPSGAQPDEGALR
;
A
#
# COMPACT_ATOMS: atom_id res chain seq x y z
N ASP A 1 -0.61 12.00 1.07
CA ASP A 1 -1.34 12.35 -0.16
C ASP A 1 -2.62 11.53 -0.28
N CYS A 2 -3.68 12.16 -0.75
CA CYS A 2 -4.88 11.49 -1.23
C CYS A 2 -4.67 11.10 -2.69
N VAL A 3 -4.78 9.82 -3.03
CA VAL A 3 -4.45 9.33 -4.38
C VAL A 3 -5.49 8.39 -4.94
N VAL A 4 -5.54 8.33 -6.25
CA VAL A 4 -6.31 7.36 -7.04
C VAL A 4 -5.48 6.91 -8.25
N ALA A 5 -5.90 5.83 -8.93
CA ALA A 5 -5.36 5.49 -10.25
C ALA A 5 -5.57 6.65 -11.23
N SER A 6 -4.65 6.85 -12.17
CA SER A 6 -4.71 8.00 -13.11
C SER A 6 -5.90 7.94 -14.07
N ASP A 7 -6.46 6.77 -14.32
CA ASP A 7 -7.68 6.58 -15.13
C ASP A 7 -8.99 6.69 -14.32
N HIS A 8 -8.88 6.81 -12.98
CA HIS A 8 -10.03 6.91 -12.09
C HIS A 8 -10.84 8.18 -12.37
N PRO A 9 -12.19 8.15 -12.26
CA PRO A 9 -13.03 9.34 -12.50
C PRO A 9 -12.65 10.58 -11.68
N LEU A 10 -12.23 10.40 -10.42
CA LEU A 10 -11.79 11.51 -9.57
C LEU A 10 -10.52 12.20 -10.08
N ALA A 11 -9.64 11.48 -10.79
CA ALA A 11 -8.42 12.07 -11.36
C ALA A 11 -8.70 13.07 -12.50
N LYS A 12 -9.93 13.03 -13.05
CA LYS A 12 -10.38 13.89 -14.14
C LYS A 12 -11.19 15.10 -13.66
N MET A 13 -11.45 15.20 -12.37
CA MET A 13 -12.20 16.32 -11.79
C MET A 13 -11.25 17.50 -11.56
N GLU A 14 -11.72 18.69 -11.88
CA GLU A 14 -10.98 19.92 -11.68
C GLU A 14 -11.22 20.51 -10.28
N GLY A 15 -10.16 21.09 -9.71
CA GLY A 15 -10.20 21.78 -8.43
C GLY A 15 -10.14 20.84 -7.21
N PRO A 16 -10.18 21.43 -6.00
CA PRO A 16 -10.22 20.68 -4.77
C PRO A 16 -11.54 19.90 -4.63
N LEU A 17 -11.44 18.64 -4.19
CA LEU A 17 -12.59 17.77 -4.00
C LEU A 17 -13.17 17.92 -2.60
N SER A 18 -14.49 18.03 -2.50
CA SER A 18 -15.18 18.04 -1.23
C SER A 18 -15.34 16.63 -0.62
N ASP A 19 -15.57 16.58 0.68
CA ASP A 19 -15.84 15.33 1.39
C ASP A 19 -17.07 14.60 0.82
N ASP A 20 -18.08 15.32 0.33
CA ASP A 20 -19.28 14.74 -0.25
C ASP A 20 -19.00 14.01 -1.58
N VAL A 21 -18.09 14.54 -2.38
CA VAL A 21 -17.62 13.87 -3.59
C VAL A 21 -16.83 12.61 -3.23
N LEU A 22 -15.91 12.69 -2.29
CA LEU A 22 -15.09 11.56 -1.86
C LEU A 22 -15.92 10.44 -1.23
N ARG A 23 -16.98 10.78 -0.50
CA ARG A 23 -17.87 9.82 0.18
C ARG A 23 -18.57 8.87 -0.78
N ASN A 24 -18.72 9.25 -2.05
CA ASN A 24 -19.32 8.38 -3.07
C ASN A 24 -18.39 7.23 -3.51
N TRP A 25 -17.11 7.29 -3.16
CA TRP A 25 -16.11 6.30 -3.53
C TRP A 25 -15.62 5.52 -2.32
N PRO A 26 -15.31 4.22 -2.46
CA PRO A 26 -14.72 3.45 -1.37
C PRO A 26 -13.39 4.04 -0.93
N SER A 27 -13.16 4.16 0.38
CA SER A 27 -11.86 4.54 0.94
C SER A 27 -11.02 3.32 1.21
N LEU A 28 -9.74 3.39 0.88
CA LEU A 28 -8.74 2.40 1.26
C LEU A 28 -8.44 2.54 2.75
N VAL A 29 -8.59 1.46 3.49
CA VAL A 29 -8.25 1.37 4.90
C VAL A 29 -7.26 0.26 5.11
N ARG A 30 -6.07 0.59 5.62
CA ARG A 30 -5.13 -0.43 6.05
C ARG A 30 -5.51 -0.92 7.44
N GLU A 31 -5.52 -2.24 7.61
CA GLU A 31 -5.87 -2.84 8.89
C GLU A 31 -4.88 -2.44 9.99
N ASP A 32 -5.41 -1.99 11.13
CA ASP A 32 -4.61 -1.75 12.32
C ASP A 32 -4.31 -3.08 13.02
N THR A 33 -3.03 -3.38 13.16
CA THR A 33 -2.54 -4.60 13.80
C THR A 33 -2.54 -4.54 15.33
N SER A 34 -2.99 -3.43 15.93
CA SER A 34 -3.07 -3.27 17.39
C SER A 34 -3.94 -4.37 18.01
N ARG A 35 -3.41 -4.99 19.08
CA ARG A 35 -4.13 -6.02 19.86
C ARG A 35 -4.61 -5.53 21.20
N SER A 36 -3.96 -4.50 21.75
CA SER A 36 -4.19 -4.00 23.12
C SER A 36 -4.80 -2.60 23.17
N LEU A 37 -4.79 -1.87 22.07
CA LEU A 37 -5.36 -0.53 21.97
C LEU A 37 -6.56 -0.53 21.02
N PRO A 38 -7.48 0.44 21.13
CA PRO A 38 -8.55 0.61 20.17
C PRO A 38 -7.97 0.73 18.75
N LYS A 39 -8.48 -0.06 17.81
CA LYS A 39 -8.05 -0.01 16.42
C LYS A 39 -8.30 1.38 15.85
N ARG A 40 -7.31 1.94 15.18
CA ARG A 40 -7.41 3.21 14.48
C ARG A 40 -7.70 2.99 13.01
N THR A 41 -8.65 3.73 12.47
CA THR A 41 -8.82 3.89 11.02
C THR A 41 -7.99 5.08 10.58
N THR A 42 -7.18 4.90 9.56
CA THR A 42 -6.24 5.95 9.12
C THR A 42 -6.96 7.18 8.57
N TRP A 43 -7.93 7.00 7.72
CA TRP A 43 -8.77 8.08 7.19
C TRP A 43 -10.03 7.46 6.60
N LEU A 44 -11.15 7.90 7.06
CA LEU A 44 -12.46 7.45 6.59
C LEU A 44 -13.48 8.54 6.93
N LEU A 45 -14.25 8.96 5.95
CA LEU A 45 -15.39 9.84 6.16
C LEU A 45 -16.57 9.06 6.72
N ASP A 46 -17.40 9.74 7.51
CA ASP A 46 -18.61 9.14 8.05
C ASP A 46 -19.49 8.56 6.94
N ASN A 47 -19.94 7.33 7.12
CA ASN A 47 -20.74 6.56 6.16
C ASN A 47 -20.07 6.25 4.80
N GLN A 48 -18.78 6.49 4.65
CA GLN A 48 -18.04 6.11 3.45
C GLN A 48 -17.83 4.58 3.42
N LYS A 49 -18.02 3.97 2.24
CA LYS A 49 -17.64 2.58 2.01
C LYS A 49 -16.11 2.42 2.15
N ARG A 50 -15.67 1.24 2.57
CA ARG A 50 -14.23 0.97 2.77
C ARG A 50 -13.80 -0.31 2.09
N VAL A 51 -12.57 -0.30 1.61
CA VAL A 51 -11.80 -1.48 1.19
C VAL A 51 -10.71 -1.68 2.23
N VAL A 52 -10.76 -2.77 2.98
CA VAL A 52 -9.79 -3.06 4.05
C VAL A 52 -8.73 -4.01 3.51
N VAL A 53 -7.47 -3.65 3.68
CA VAL A 53 -6.30 -4.41 3.22
C VAL A 53 -5.28 -4.59 4.35
N PRO A 54 -4.51 -5.70 4.36
CA PRO A 54 -3.59 -5.99 5.45
C PRO A 54 -2.27 -5.20 5.37
N ASP A 55 -1.82 -4.82 4.19
CA ASP A 55 -0.47 -4.31 3.95
C ASP A 55 -0.39 -3.27 2.82
N TRP A 56 0.82 -2.76 2.61
CA TRP A 56 1.09 -1.74 1.58
C TRP A 56 1.06 -2.28 0.16
N GLU A 57 1.41 -3.54 -0.06
CA GLU A 57 1.39 -4.17 -1.38
C GLU A 57 -0.05 -4.36 -1.88
N SER A 58 -0.91 -4.87 -1.00
CA SER A 58 -2.36 -4.95 -1.26
C SER A 58 -2.97 -3.56 -1.46
N SER A 59 -2.50 -2.55 -0.70
CA SER A 59 -2.91 -1.16 -0.88
C SER A 59 -2.58 -0.67 -2.29
N ALA A 60 -1.34 -0.88 -2.75
CA ALA A 60 -0.92 -0.46 -4.08
C ALA A 60 -1.72 -1.17 -5.18
N THR A 61 -1.98 -2.47 -5.00
CA THR A 61 -2.77 -3.26 -5.95
C THR A 61 -4.19 -2.73 -6.08
N CYS A 62 -4.88 -2.45 -4.95
CA CYS A 62 -6.25 -1.92 -4.97
C CYS A 62 -6.33 -0.51 -5.58
N LEU A 63 -5.35 0.35 -5.26
CA LEU A 63 -5.28 1.70 -5.80
C LEU A 63 -5.03 1.68 -7.31
N SER A 64 -4.04 0.91 -7.77
CA SER A 64 -3.73 0.79 -9.21
C SER A 64 -4.85 0.15 -10.02
N ALA A 65 -5.67 -0.69 -9.40
CA ALA A 65 -6.87 -1.25 -10.01
C ALA A 65 -8.07 -0.28 -10.04
N GLY A 66 -7.93 0.95 -9.51
CA GLY A 66 -9.00 1.95 -9.48
C GLY A 66 -10.18 1.60 -8.58
N LEU A 67 -10.00 0.71 -7.60
CA LEU A 67 -11.09 0.21 -6.74
C LEU A 67 -11.48 1.19 -5.63
N CYS A 68 -10.61 2.12 -5.28
CA CYS A 68 -10.78 2.97 -4.11
C CYS A 68 -9.95 4.26 -4.21
N VAL A 69 -10.29 5.22 -3.37
CA VAL A 69 -9.47 6.39 -3.06
C VAL A 69 -8.63 6.07 -1.82
N GLY A 70 -7.37 6.45 -1.79
CA GLY A 70 -6.47 6.14 -0.67
C GLY A 70 -5.75 7.35 -0.11
N MET A 71 -5.70 7.41 1.22
CA MET A 71 -4.80 8.31 1.93
C MET A 71 -3.53 7.53 2.28
N VAL A 72 -2.44 7.88 1.63
CA VAL A 72 -1.16 7.17 1.78
C VAL A 72 -0.02 8.15 2.04
N PRO A 73 1.07 7.70 2.71
CA PRO A 73 2.25 8.54 2.90
C PRO A 73 2.82 9.02 1.57
N SER A 74 3.26 10.28 1.53
CA SER A 74 3.76 10.92 0.30
C SER A 74 4.96 10.16 -0.31
N HIS A 75 5.87 9.68 0.53
CA HIS A 75 7.01 8.89 0.07
C HIS A 75 6.59 7.54 -0.55
N PHE A 76 5.46 6.97 -0.11
CA PHE A 76 4.90 5.75 -0.71
C PHE A 76 4.21 6.05 -2.05
N ALA A 77 3.47 7.16 -2.14
CA ALA A 77 2.75 7.55 -3.35
C ALA A 77 3.68 8.02 -4.49
N ARG A 78 4.76 8.70 -4.14
CA ARG A 78 5.63 9.41 -5.07
C ARG A 78 6.09 8.60 -6.28
N PRO A 79 6.62 7.36 -6.14
CA PRO A 79 7.06 6.58 -7.28
C PRO A 79 5.94 6.24 -8.28
N TRP A 80 4.71 6.13 -7.81
CA TRP A 80 3.54 5.87 -8.65
C TRP A 80 3.05 7.12 -9.37
N ILE A 81 3.10 8.26 -8.67
CA ILE A 81 2.76 9.56 -9.24
C ILE A 81 3.78 9.97 -10.31
N ASP A 82 5.07 9.81 -10.03
CA ASP A 82 6.15 10.16 -10.97
C ASP A 82 6.10 9.31 -12.26
N ARG A 83 5.55 8.11 -12.21
CA ARG A 83 5.31 7.26 -13.38
C ARG A 83 3.97 7.53 -14.08
N GLY A 84 3.15 8.42 -13.53
CA GLY A 84 1.81 8.70 -14.05
C GLY A 84 0.78 7.58 -13.82
N GLU A 85 1.08 6.61 -12.94
CA GLU A 85 0.17 5.51 -12.61
C GLU A 85 -0.90 5.96 -11.63
N TRP A 86 -0.56 6.88 -10.72
CA TRP A 86 -1.51 7.49 -9.77
C TRP A 86 -1.55 9.00 -9.92
N THR A 87 -2.69 9.57 -9.51
CA THR A 87 -2.92 11.02 -9.45
C THR A 87 -3.17 11.42 -8.00
N ALA A 88 -2.43 12.42 -7.53
CA ALA A 88 -2.70 13.07 -6.25
C ALA A 88 -3.89 14.02 -6.40
N LEU A 89 -4.84 13.91 -5.49
CA LEU A 89 -6.06 14.72 -5.47
C LEU A 89 -5.88 15.93 -4.55
N ALA A 90 -6.28 17.10 -5.02
CA ALA A 90 -6.46 18.26 -4.16
C ALA A 90 -7.76 18.11 -3.36
N LEU A 91 -7.72 18.41 -2.06
CA LEU A 91 -8.88 18.32 -1.16
C LEU A 91 -9.26 19.69 -0.63
N GLU A 92 -10.55 19.96 -0.46
CA GLU A 92 -11.04 21.17 0.23
C GLU A 92 -10.65 21.17 1.71
N ASN A 93 -10.70 19.98 2.33
CA ASN A 93 -10.32 19.74 3.72
C ASN A 93 -9.10 18.81 3.79
N PRO A 94 -7.87 19.33 3.55
CA PRO A 94 -6.68 18.48 3.56
C PRO A 94 -6.38 18.01 4.99
N PHE A 95 -5.90 16.77 5.08
CA PHE A 95 -5.44 16.23 6.35
C PHE A 95 -4.12 16.89 6.77
N PRO A 96 -3.94 17.14 8.07
CA PRO A 96 -2.67 17.62 8.57
C PRO A 96 -1.59 16.56 8.40
N ASP A 97 -0.36 17.02 8.22
CA ASP A 97 0.80 16.14 8.17
C ASP A 97 0.94 15.35 9.47
N ALA A 98 1.27 14.07 9.36
CA ALA A 98 1.55 13.23 10.50
C ALA A 98 3.00 13.41 10.94
N ALA A 99 3.21 13.82 12.20
CA ALA A 99 4.54 13.85 12.79
C ALA A 99 5.03 12.42 13.04
N CYS A 100 6.17 12.07 12.47
CA CYS A 100 6.88 10.83 12.79
C CYS A 100 7.92 11.13 13.86
N CYS A 101 7.88 10.39 14.96
CA CYS A 101 8.78 10.58 16.10
C CYS A 101 9.59 9.31 16.37
N LEU A 102 10.86 9.48 16.67
CA LEU A 102 11.67 8.46 17.31
C LEU A 102 11.46 8.56 18.83
N THR A 103 11.24 7.43 19.47
CA THR A 103 11.11 7.36 20.93
C THR A 103 12.03 6.30 21.48
N TRP A 104 12.70 6.61 22.58
CA TRP A 104 13.57 5.70 23.29
C TRP A 104 13.45 5.91 24.81
N GLN A 105 13.91 4.92 25.56
CA GLN A 105 13.92 5.02 27.02
C GLN A 105 15.03 5.96 27.46
N GLN A 106 14.68 7.03 28.19
CA GLN A 106 15.60 8.11 28.57
C GLN A 106 16.82 7.62 29.38
N ASN A 107 16.65 6.56 30.17
CA ASN A 107 17.72 6.01 31.02
C ASN A 107 18.54 4.93 30.32
N ASP A 108 18.27 4.63 29.07
CA ASP A 108 19.06 3.69 28.28
C ASP A 108 20.24 4.43 27.65
N ALA A 109 21.41 4.25 28.23
CA ALA A 109 22.68 4.81 27.73
C ALA A 109 23.52 3.75 27.03
N SER A 110 22.89 2.74 26.42
CA SER A 110 23.63 1.66 25.75
C SER A 110 24.44 2.21 24.57
N PRO A 111 25.67 1.71 24.35
CA PRO A 111 26.48 2.11 23.21
C PRO A 111 25.77 1.89 21.86
N ALA A 112 24.93 0.85 21.77
CA ALA A 112 24.16 0.55 20.58
C ALA A 112 23.10 1.61 20.31
N LEU A 113 22.41 2.09 21.34
CA LEU A 113 21.42 3.18 21.20
C LEU A 113 22.10 4.47 20.78
N ASN A 114 23.21 4.84 21.44
CA ASN A 114 23.97 6.04 21.08
C ASN A 114 24.44 5.99 19.62
N TRP A 115 25.01 4.87 19.20
CA TRP A 115 25.41 4.67 17.81
C TRP A 115 24.23 4.82 16.84
N MET A 116 23.05 4.26 17.18
CA MET A 116 21.86 4.36 16.35
C MET A 116 21.39 5.82 16.24
N LEU A 117 21.36 6.55 17.35
CA LEU A 117 20.96 7.96 17.35
C LEU A 117 21.93 8.84 16.54
N ASP A 118 23.23 8.57 16.67
CA ASP A 118 24.26 9.24 15.87
C ASP A 118 24.13 8.92 14.38
N TYR A 119 23.83 7.65 14.05
CA TYR A 119 23.61 7.21 12.67
C TYR A 119 22.35 7.84 12.04
N LEU A 120 21.26 7.95 12.78
CA LEU A 120 20.02 8.55 12.31
C LEU A 120 20.16 10.06 12.11
N GLY A 121 21.04 10.70 12.86
CA GLY A 121 21.38 12.10 12.72
C GLY A 121 20.24 13.05 13.08
N ASP A 122 20.13 14.13 12.32
CA ASP A 122 19.13 15.16 12.50
C ASP A 122 17.83 14.90 11.69
N SER A 123 16.87 15.78 11.84
CA SER A 123 15.58 15.71 11.14
C SER A 123 15.72 15.70 9.61
N ASP A 124 16.71 16.39 9.07
CA ASP A 124 16.92 16.47 7.62
C ASP A 124 17.45 15.14 7.07
N THR A 125 18.36 14.51 7.82
CA THR A 125 18.85 13.16 7.51
C THR A 125 17.73 12.14 7.60
N LEU A 126 16.91 12.18 8.65
CA LEU A 126 15.75 11.31 8.80
C LEU A 126 14.76 11.47 7.64
N ASN A 127 14.43 12.71 7.28
CA ASN A 127 13.53 12.98 6.17
C ASN A 127 14.08 12.45 4.84
N ARG A 128 15.38 12.62 4.59
CA ARG A 128 16.02 12.18 3.36
C ARG A 128 16.11 10.67 3.25
N GLU A 129 16.51 9.99 4.32
CA GLU A 129 16.80 8.55 4.28
C GLU A 129 15.57 7.69 4.57
N TRP A 130 14.72 8.11 5.53
CA TRP A 130 13.55 7.33 5.95
C TRP A 130 12.31 7.55 5.10
N LEU A 131 12.14 8.75 4.54
CA LEU A 131 11.06 9.06 3.63
C LEU A 131 11.46 8.83 2.17
N ARG A 132 12.64 8.24 1.94
CA ARG A 132 13.05 7.79 0.62
C ARG A 132 12.07 6.73 0.11
N ALA A 133 11.59 6.94 -1.11
CA ALA A 133 10.72 5.96 -1.74
C ALA A 133 11.44 4.60 -1.83
N PRO A 134 10.81 3.49 -1.40
CA PRO A 134 11.41 2.18 -1.55
C PRO A 134 11.65 1.89 -3.04
N GLU A 135 12.83 1.39 -3.38
CA GLU A 135 13.08 0.84 -4.71
C GLU A 135 12.10 -0.33 -4.90
N ARG A 136 11.30 -0.26 -5.94
CA ARG A 136 10.36 -1.35 -6.25
C ARG A 136 11.16 -2.61 -6.51
N PRO A 137 10.96 -3.71 -5.77
CA PRO A 137 11.50 -4.98 -6.20
C PRO A 137 10.99 -5.25 -7.61
N ALA A 138 11.86 -5.70 -8.50
CA ALA A 138 11.47 -6.10 -9.84
C ALA A 138 10.24 -7.01 -9.73
N PRO A 139 9.21 -6.84 -10.58
CA PRO A 139 8.01 -7.68 -10.50
C PRO A 139 8.48 -9.13 -10.48
N ALA A 140 8.02 -9.89 -9.47
CA ALA A 140 8.29 -11.31 -9.40
C ALA A 140 7.86 -11.90 -10.74
N ARG A 141 8.80 -12.47 -11.50
CA ARG A 141 8.47 -13.17 -12.73
C ARG A 141 7.47 -14.25 -12.34
N CYS A 142 6.27 -14.15 -12.89
CA CYS A 142 5.30 -15.23 -12.74
C CYS A 142 5.96 -16.50 -13.28
N LEU A 143 6.16 -17.49 -12.44
CA LEU A 143 6.77 -18.78 -12.76
C LEU A 143 6.00 -19.57 -13.84
N ASN A 144 4.94 -18.99 -14.44
CA ASN A 144 4.08 -19.61 -15.41
C ASN A 144 4.43 -19.31 -16.88
N ASP A 145 5.40 -18.42 -17.16
CA ASP A 145 5.71 -18.09 -18.57
C ASP A 145 6.68 -19.07 -19.23
N ASP A 146 7.45 -19.86 -18.47
CA ASP A 146 8.41 -20.81 -19.05
C ASP A 146 7.80 -22.17 -19.43
N ASN A 147 6.54 -22.46 -19.07
CA ASN A 147 5.92 -23.77 -19.33
C ASN A 147 5.09 -23.81 -20.62
N ARG A 148 5.07 -22.75 -21.43
CA ARG A 148 4.38 -22.74 -22.73
C ARG A 148 5.25 -23.10 -23.92
N GLN A 149 6.56 -23.29 -23.73
CA GLN A 149 7.48 -23.60 -24.84
C GLN A 149 8.02 -25.02 -24.87
N THR A 150 7.75 -25.85 -23.87
CA THR A 150 8.10 -27.27 -23.96
C THR A 150 6.83 -28.09 -24.13
N GLY A 151 6.41 -28.27 -25.36
CA GLY A 151 5.36 -29.21 -25.73
C GLY A 151 5.82 -30.65 -25.49
N HIS A 152 5.67 -31.13 -24.25
CA HIS A 152 5.70 -32.56 -23.99
C HIS A 152 4.26 -33.09 -24.07
N PRO A 153 3.98 -34.05 -24.95
CA PRO A 153 2.68 -34.70 -24.99
C PRO A 153 2.49 -35.52 -23.71
N LEU A 154 1.31 -35.38 -23.11
CA LEU A 154 0.89 -36.20 -22.00
C LEU A 154 0.85 -37.70 -22.45
N PRO A 155 1.35 -38.62 -21.63
CA PRO A 155 1.19 -40.03 -21.93
C PRO A 155 -0.29 -40.40 -21.87
N SER A 156 -0.80 -40.89 -23.01
CA SER A 156 -2.12 -41.52 -23.15
C SER A 156 -2.11 -42.87 -22.42
N GLY A 157 -3.10 -43.09 -21.54
CA GLY A 157 -3.53 -44.40 -21.17
C GLY A 157 -3.20 -44.89 -19.77
N ALA A 158 -4.14 -44.66 -18.85
CA ALA A 158 -4.46 -45.65 -17.81
C ALA A 158 -5.98 -45.63 -17.62
N GLN A 159 -6.63 -46.68 -18.06
CA GLN A 159 -8.04 -46.97 -17.78
C GLN A 159 -8.20 -47.23 -16.27
N PRO A 160 -9.33 -46.88 -15.67
CA PRO A 160 -9.63 -47.29 -14.32
C PRO A 160 -10.03 -48.75 -14.30
N ASP A 161 -9.38 -49.51 -13.45
CA ASP A 161 -9.71 -50.89 -13.13
C ASP A 161 -10.98 -50.91 -12.28
N GLU A 162 -12.08 -51.42 -12.87
CA GLU A 162 -13.29 -51.80 -12.17
C GLU A 162 -13.08 -53.20 -11.61
N GLY A 163 -13.07 -53.34 -10.30
CA GLY A 163 -13.16 -54.66 -9.75
C GLY A 163 -12.82 -54.81 -8.27
N ALA A 164 -13.84 -54.90 -7.50
CA ALA A 164 -14.08 -55.88 -6.45
C ALA A 164 -14.66 -55.30 -5.16
N LEU A 165 -15.96 -55.32 -5.13
CA LEU A 165 -16.76 -55.54 -3.92
C LEU A 165 -16.54 -56.97 -3.41
N ARG A 166 -16.06 -57.10 -2.20
CA ARG A 166 -16.58 -58.07 -1.20
C ARG A 166 -16.13 -57.72 0.19
#